data_1c6a5b2214f3563b79c5160836f42fea
#
_entry.id   1c6a5b2214f3563b79c5160836f42fea
#
_cell.length_a   1.000
_cell.length_b   1.000
_cell.length_c   1.000
_cell.angle_alpha   90.00
_cell.angle_beta   90.00
_cell.angle_gamma   90.00
#
_symmetry.space_group_name_H-M   'P 1'
#
loop_
_entity.id
_entity.type
_entity.pdbx_description
1 polymer ?
#
loop_
_entity_poly.entity_id
_entity_poly.type
_entity_poly.pdbx_seq_one_letter_code
_entity_poly.pdbx_strand_id
1 'polypeptide(L)'
;ELGIEGVTLHLNTLGDAQSRDAWRAGLIEYFEAVSGELSEDSQERLHKNPLRILDSKDPRDKAFVADAPKIDQFLSDEALAFFESVTSGLDAAGVKWKRAESLVRGLDYYRHTAFEFIPDEGSAAADALGAQSTVLGGGRYDGLMESLGGPATPAVGWAAGIERLAMLVGERDADKPDIVVVVEDDEMTGAGQAAVSAIRKAGLSADFIASGGKKKRFDKAVKVGSHVILAMSDGERRLRYQTEGASRDRLVAALKELGLD
;
A
#
# COMPACT_ATOMS: atom_id res chain seq x y z
N GLU A 1 -1.61 -12.77 1.08
CA GLU A 1 -0.50 -12.98 0.13
C GLU A 1 0.81 -12.34 0.61
N LEU A 2 0.76 -11.14 1.21
CA LEU A 2 1.96 -10.46 1.74
C LEU A 2 2.42 -11.02 3.10
N GLY A 3 1.62 -11.82 3.79
CA GLY A 3 1.95 -12.37 5.10
C GLY A 3 1.97 -11.33 6.22
N ILE A 4 1.29 -10.20 6.04
CA ILE A 4 1.20 -9.16 7.07
C ILE A 4 0.21 -9.60 8.14
N GLU A 5 0.63 -9.55 9.40
CA GLU A 5 -0.16 -9.86 10.58
C GLU A 5 -0.25 -8.63 11.51
N GLY A 6 -1.17 -8.67 12.48
CA GLY A 6 -1.33 -7.60 13.47
C GLY A 6 -1.91 -6.31 12.88
N VAL A 7 -2.74 -6.42 11.84
CA VAL A 7 -3.45 -5.30 11.21
C VAL A 7 -4.93 -5.66 11.10
N THR A 8 -5.81 -4.78 11.57
CA THR A 8 -7.25 -4.96 11.55
C THR A 8 -7.93 -3.96 10.61
N LEU A 9 -8.97 -4.40 9.92
CA LEU A 9 -9.86 -3.55 9.14
C LEU A 9 -10.77 -2.74 10.07
N HIS A 10 -10.62 -1.41 10.06
CA HIS A 10 -11.53 -0.47 10.66
C HIS A 10 -12.54 -0.01 9.61
N LEU A 11 -13.81 -0.17 9.91
CA LEU A 11 -14.90 0.06 8.97
C LEU A 11 -15.93 1.01 9.57
N ASN A 12 -16.43 1.95 8.76
CA ASN A 12 -17.57 2.78 9.10
C ASN A 12 -18.53 2.92 7.92
N THR A 13 -19.78 3.29 8.20
CA THR A 13 -20.70 3.81 7.19
C THR A 13 -20.80 5.32 7.30
N LEU A 14 -20.90 5.98 6.18
CA LEU A 14 -21.19 7.41 6.07
C LEU A 14 -22.62 7.64 5.54
N GLY A 15 -23.38 6.56 5.42
CA GLY A 15 -24.72 6.57 4.87
C GLY A 15 -24.79 6.93 3.38
N ASP A 16 -25.99 6.94 2.87
CA ASP A 16 -26.31 7.52 1.56
C ASP A 16 -26.34 9.07 1.61
N ALA A 17 -26.77 9.72 0.54
CA ALA A 17 -26.83 11.16 0.49
C ALA A 17 -27.83 11.73 1.53
N GLN A 18 -29.00 11.10 1.66
CA GLN A 18 -30.04 11.51 2.60
C GLN A 18 -29.56 11.38 4.06
N SER A 19 -29.01 10.24 4.43
CA SER A 19 -28.44 10.00 5.76
C SER A 19 -27.35 11.00 6.11
N ARG A 20 -26.45 11.27 5.15
CA ARG A 20 -25.34 12.18 5.36
C ARG A 20 -25.79 13.63 5.52
N ASP A 21 -26.77 14.08 4.73
CA ASP A 21 -27.31 15.44 4.83
C ASP A 21 -28.03 15.62 6.17
N ALA A 22 -28.80 14.64 6.61
CA ALA A 22 -29.46 14.65 7.92
C ALA A 22 -28.43 14.67 9.06
N TRP A 23 -27.40 13.83 8.99
CA TRP A 23 -26.32 13.82 9.98
C TRP A 23 -25.55 15.14 10.02
N ARG A 24 -25.24 15.70 8.85
CA ARG A 24 -24.59 17.01 8.73
C ARG A 24 -25.42 18.11 9.42
N ALA A 25 -26.72 18.13 9.22
CA ALA A 25 -27.61 19.08 9.87
C ALA A 25 -27.60 18.90 11.40
N GLY A 26 -27.71 17.66 11.90
CA GLY A 26 -27.62 17.35 13.33
C GLY A 26 -26.28 17.71 13.95
N LEU A 27 -25.17 17.54 13.23
CA LEU A 27 -23.86 17.99 13.69
C LEU A 27 -23.74 19.50 13.77
N ILE A 28 -24.29 20.24 12.79
CA ILE A 28 -24.31 21.70 12.83
C ILE A 28 -25.09 22.18 14.06
N GLU A 29 -26.32 21.70 14.24
CA GLU A 29 -27.14 22.04 15.39
C GLU A 29 -26.44 21.78 16.72
N TYR A 30 -25.82 20.60 16.86
CA TYR A 30 -25.08 20.22 18.05
C TYR A 30 -23.87 21.12 18.32
N PHE A 31 -23.00 21.33 17.32
CA PHE A 31 -21.78 22.12 17.49
C PHE A 31 -22.07 23.65 17.57
N GLU A 32 -23.16 24.15 17.01
CA GLU A 32 -23.58 25.55 17.21
C GLU A 32 -23.86 25.85 18.67
N ALA A 33 -24.50 24.93 19.39
CA ALA A 33 -24.79 25.08 20.81
C ALA A 33 -23.54 25.23 21.71
N VAL A 34 -22.38 24.72 21.23
CA VAL A 34 -21.09 24.72 21.97
C VAL A 34 -20.00 25.50 21.21
N SER A 35 -20.36 26.27 20.19
CA SER A 35 -19.40 26.90 19.25
C SER A 35 -18.34 27.75 19.95
N GLY A 36 -18.70 28.46 21.03
CA GLY A 36 -17.75 29.30 21.77
C GLY A 36 -16.67 28.52 22.54
N GLU A 37 -16.85 27.21 22.72
CA GLU A 37 -15.92 26.33 23.43
C GLU A 37 -15.02 25.52 22.49
N LEU A 38 -15.38 25.47 21.21
CA LEU A 38 -14.58 24.76 20.18
C LEU A 38 -13.27 25.48 19.87
N SER A 39 -12.33 24.73 19.32
CA SER A 39 -11.12 25.31 18.74
C SER A 39 -11.43 26.25 17.57
N GLU A 40 -10.56 27.22 17.30
CA GLU A 40 -10.74 28.16 16.18
C GLU A 40 -10.91 27.44 14.82
N ASP A 41 -10.10 26.39 14.61
CA ASP A 41 -10.17 25.54 13.41
C ASP A 41 -11.52 24.81 13.30
N SER A 42 -12.06 24.30 14.43
CA SER A 42 -13.37 23.67 14.47
C SER A 42 -14.52 24.66 14.27
N GLN A 43 -14.42 25.88 14.78
CA GLN A 43 -15.38 26.97 14.52
C GLN A 43 -15.42 27.33 13.03
N GLU A 44 -14.25 27.42 12.36
CA GLU A 44 -14.22 27.67 10.93
C GLU A 44 -14.82 26.53 10.09
N ARG A 45 -14.71 25.29 10.57
CA ARG A 45 -15.25 24.10 9.91
C ARG A 45 -16.74 23.93 10.09
N LEU A 46 -17.32 24.53 11.12
CA LEU A 46 -18.70 24.29 11.55
C LEU A 46 -19.71 24.35 10.41
N HIS A 47 -19.67 25.40 9.59
CA HIS A 47 -20.58 25.51 8.45
C HIS A 47 -20.01 25.01 7.13
N LYS A 48 -18.69 24.97 6.99
CA LYS A 48 -18.03 24.50 5.78
C LYS A 48 -18.07 22.97 5.68
N ASN A 49 -17.59 22.28 6.70
CA ASN A 49 -17.51 20.82 6.75
C ASN A 49 -17.51 20.32 8.20
N PRO A 50 -18.69 20.25 8.87
CA PRO A 50 -18.78 19.86 10.27
C PRO A 50 -18.30 18.44 10.55
N LEU A 51 -18.33 17.54 9.57
CA LEU A 51 -17.79 16.19 9.73
C LEU A 51 -16.28 16.19 10.06
N ARG A 52 -15.54 17.21 9.61
CA ARG A 52 -14.11 17.33 9.93
C ARG A 52 -13.84 17.73 11.40
N ILE A 53 -14.84 18.21 12.12
CA ILE A 53 -14.73 18.46 13.56
C ILE A 53 -14.57 17.12 14.29
N LEU A 54 -15.24 16.06 13.82
CA LEU A 54 -15.16 14.72 14.40
C LEU A 54 -13.74 14.12 14.33
N ASP A 55 -12.89 14.60 13.43
CA ASP A 55 -11.48 14.19 13.29
C ASP A 55 -10.52 15.21 13.94
N SER A 56 -11.03 16.14 14.76
CA SER A 56 -10.20 17.12 15.44
C SER A 56 -9.25 16.44 16.45
N LYS A 57 -8.00 16.88 16.41
CA LYS A 57 -6.98 16.46 17.40
C LYS A 57 -6.77 17.48 18.53
N ASP A 58 -7.46 18.62 18.45
CA ASP A 58 -7.39 19.65 19.49
C ASP A 58 -8.01 19.13 20.80
N PRO A 59 -7.30 19.19 21.93
CA PRO A 59 -7.82 18.73 23.22
C PRO A 59 -9.15 19.40 23.65
N ARG A 60 -9.40 20.65 23.22
CA ARG A 60 -10.64 21.38 23.51
C ARG A 60 -11.87 20.72 22.88
N ASP A 61 -11.72 20.16 21.69
CA ASP A 61 -12.81 19.56 20.94
C ASP A 61 -13.15 18.15 21.41
N LYS A 62 -12.21 17.45 22.11
CA LYS A 62 -12.35 16.02 22.42
C LYS A 62 -13.64 15.65 23.15
N ALA A 63 -14.03 16.43 24.15
CA ALA A 63 -15.25 16.15 24.92
C ALA A 63 -16.49 16.28 24.02
N PHE A 64 -16.54 17.35 23.23
CA PHE A 64 -17.68 17.62 22.31
C PHE A 64 -17.74 16.62 21.17
N VAL A 65 -16.59 16.18 20.65
CA VAL A 65 -16.54 15.12 19.62
C VAL A 65 -17.01 13.77 20.15
N ALA A 66 -16.70 13.46 21.41
CA ALA A 66 -17.14 12.20 22.04
C ALA A 66 -18.66 12.10 22.17
N ASP A 67 -19.32 13.24 22.48
CA ASP A 67 -20.76 13.34 22.68
C ASP A 67 -21.55 13.72 21.41
N ALA A 68 -20.86 13.94 20.30
CA ALA A 68 -21.49 14.36 19.04
C ALA A 68 -22.42 13.27 18.49
N PRO A 69 -23.53 13.69 17.83
CA PRO A 69 -24.48 12.75 17.21
C PRO A 69 -23.78 11.80 16.22
N LYS A 70 -24.07 10.51 16.35
CA LYS A 70 -23.47 9.47 15.49
C LYS A 70 -24.33 9.27 14.26
N ILE A 71 -23.69 8.88 13.14
CA ILE A 71 -24.36 8.63 11.86
C ILE A 71 -25.48 7.59 12.00
N ASP A 72 -25.36 6.63 12.90
CA ASP A 72 -26.34 5.56 13.11
C ASP A 72 -27.74 6.09 13.46
N GLN A 73 -27.86 7.31 14.00
CA GLN A 73 -29.14 7.96 14.33
C GLN A 73 -29.83 8.55 13.08
N PHE A 74 -29.14 8.61 11.96
CA PHE A 74 -29.58 9.28 10.74
C PHE A 74 -29.59 8.35 9.51
N LEU A 75 -29.22 7.07 9.67
CA LEU A 75 -29.22 6.13 8.57
C LEU A 75 -30.62 5.88 8.04
N SER A 76 -30.77 5.96 6.72
CA SER A 76 -31.96 5.44 6.05
C SER A 76 -31.98 3.91 6.12
N ASP A 77 -33.14 3.29 5.95
CA ASP A 77 -33.29 1.84 5.91
C ASP A 77 -32.42 1.22 4.80
N GLU A 78 -32.29 1.89 3.67
CA GLU A 78 -31.45 1.47 2.55
C GLU A 78 -29.95 1.53 2.90
N ALA A 79 -29.51 2.60 3.57
CA ALA A 79 -28.11 2.75 4.00
C ALA A 79 -27.75 1.72 5.08
N LEU A 80 -28.68 1.42 5.99
CA LEU A 80 -28.50 0.38 7.00
C LEU A 80 -28.38 -0.99 6.34
N ALA A 81 -29.32 -1.37 5.48
CA ALA A 81 -29.29 -2.65 4.77
C ALA A 81 -28.02 -2.81 3.91
N PHE A 82 -27.56 -1.72 3.28
CA PHE A 82 -26.31 -1.72 2.55
C PHE A 82 -25.11 -2.03 3.47
N PHE A 83 -25.03 -1.39 4.61
CA PHE A 83 -23.94 -1.62 5.56
C PHE A 83 -23.96 -3.05 6.12
N GLU A 84 -25.14 -3.58 6.44
CA GLU A 84 -25.32 -4.98 6.86
C GLU A 84 -24.87 -5.97 5.78
N SER A 85 -25.15 -5.68 4.51
CA SER A 85 -24.69 -6.50 3.40
C SER A 85 -23.17 -6.52 3.29
N VAL A 86 -22.50 -5.36 3.49
CA VAL A 86 -21.03 -5.27 3.47
C VAL A 86 -20.41 -6.06 4.62
N THR A 87 -20.93 -5.89 5.84
CA THR A 87 -20.40 -6.57 7.03
C THR A 87 -20.61 -8.08 6.96
N SER A 88 -21.80 -8.53 6.51
CA SER A 88 -22.08 -9.96 6.28
C SER A 88 -21.14 -10.56 5.22
N GLY A 89 -20.82 -9.79 4.17
CA GLY A 89 -19.86 -10.22 3.15
C GLY A 89 -18.44 -10.37 3.69
N LEU A 90 -18.01 -9.45 4.57
CA LEU A 90 -16.70 -9.52 5.24
C LEU A 90 -16.63 -10.74 6.17
N ASP A 91 -17.68 -10.98 6.95
CA ASP A 91 -17.77 -12.13 7.86
C ASP A 91 -17.75 -13.46 7.07
N ALA A 92 -18.48 -13.53 5.98
CA ALA A 92 -18.48 -14.70 5.08
C ALA A 92 -17.11 -14.95 4.42
N ALA A 93 -16.36 -13.87 4.16
CA ALA A 93 -14.99 -13.94 3.63
C ALA A 93 -13.93 -14.20 4.72
N GLY A 94 -14.32 -14.28 5.99
CA GLY A 94 -13.40 -14.46 7.12
C GLY A 94 -12.49 -13.25 7.38
N VAL A 95 -12.88 -12.06 6.91
CA VAL A 95 -12.12 -10.82 7.13
C VAL A 95 -12.45 -10.26 8.51
N LYS A 96 -11.44 -10.18 9.36
CA LYS A 96 -11.59 -9.55 10.68
C LYS A 96 -11.74 -8.03 10.53
N TRP A 97 -12.80 -7.49 11.09
CA TRP A 97 -13.07 -6.07 11.06
C TRP A 97 -13.61 -5.57 12.40
N LYS A 98 -13.55 -4.26 12.62
CA LYS A 98 -14.21 -3.59 13.74
C LYS A 98 -14.86 -2.31 13.29
N ARG A 99 -15.97 -1.96 13.94
CA ARG A 99 -16.62 -0.67 13.74
C ARG A 99 -15.73 0.46 14.26
N ALA A 100 -15.52 1.48 13.46
CA ALA A 100 -14.79 2.70 13.83
C ALA A 100 -15.69 3.91 13.58
N GLU A 101 -16.58 4.20 14.54
CA GLU A 101 -17.62 5.23 14.43
C GLU A 101 -17.05 6.63 14.16
N SER A 102 -15.84 6.92 14.65
CA SER A 102 -15.13 8.16 14.38
C SER A 102 -14.45 8.22 13.00
N LEU A 103 -14.42 7.10 12.26
CA LEU A 103 -13.79 7.09 10.95
C LEU A 103 -14.66 7.85 9.94
N VAL A 104 -14.31 9.10 9.72
CA VAL A 104 -14.83 9.96 8.68
C VAL A 104 -13.69 10.29 7.72
N ARG A 105 -13.88 10.11 6.42
CA ARG A 105 -12.83 10.47 5.46
C ARG A 105 -12.86 11.98 5.20
N GLY A 106 -11.66 12.57 5.07
CA GLY A 106 -11.49 14.01 4.89
C GLY A 106 -12.01 14.60 3.56
N LEU A 107 -12.62 13.78 2.71
CA LEU A 107 -13.11 14.17 1.39
C LEU A 107 -14.63 13.99 1.30
N ASP A 108 -15.32 14.99 0.81
CA ASP A 108 -16.79 15.07 0.83
C ASP A 108 -17.50 14.14 -0.16
N TYR A 109 -16.76 13.53 -1.08
CA TYR A 109 -17.33 12.63 -2.07
C TYR A 109 -17.61 11.21 -1.55
N TYR A 110 -17.10 10.83 -0.37
CA TYR A 110 -17.37 9.51 0.19
C TYR A 110 -18.82 9.33 0.59
N ARG A 111 -19.36 8.14 0.29
CA ARG A 111 -20.71 7.66 0.61
C ARG A 111 -20.62 6.23 1.11
N HIS A 112 -21.64 5.80 1.85
CA HIS A 112 -21.72 4.45 2.38
C HIS A 112 -20.45 4.04 3.16
N THR A 113 -19.56 3.28 2.57
CA THR A 113 -18.45 2.64 3.26
C THR A 113 -17.19 3.50 3.27
N ALA A 114 -16.61 3.67 4.46
CA ALA A 114 -15.25 4.15 4.66
C ALA A 114 -14.45 3.10 5.42
N PHE A 115 -13.18 2.88 5.06
CA PHE A 115 -12.37 1.87 5.70
C PHE A 115 -10.89 2.23 5.76
N GLU A 116 -10.23 1.68 6.78
CA GLU A 116 -8.78 1.76 6.96
C GLU A 116 -8.26 0.46 7.56
N PHE A 117 -7.10 0.02 7.09
CA PHE A 117 -6.33 -1.03 7.74
C PHE A 117 -5.32 -0.38 8.68
N ILE A 118 -5.47 -0.67 9.97
CA ILE A 118 -4.67 -0.06 11.04
C ILE A 118 -4.01 -1.17 11.86
N PRO A 119 -2.72 -1.01 12.22
CA PRO A 119 -2.05 -1.93 13.12
C PRO A 119 -2.76 -2.05 14.46
N ASP A 120 -2.84 -3.28 14.97
CA ASP A 120 -3.39 -3.56 16.29
C ASP A 120 -2.45 -3.01 17.36
N GLU A 121 -3.01 -2.43 18.41
CA GLU A 121 -2.23 -1.89 19.52
C GLU A 121 -1.35 -2.98 20.17
N GLY A 122 -0.08 -2.68 20.36
CA GLY A 122 0.90 -3.62 20.91
C GLY A 122 1.33 -4.74 19.94
N SER A 123 0.95 -4.68 18.66
CA SER A 123 1.43 -5.59 17.63
C SER A 123 2.81 -5.20 17.10
N ALA A 124 3.55 -6.16 16.54
CA ALA A 124 4.79 -5.88 15.83
C ALA A 124 4.59 -4.89 14.66
N ALA A 125 3.40 -4.89 14.06
CA ALA A 125 3.04 -3.93 13.02
C ALA A 125 2.94 -2.50 13.57
N ALA A 126 2.37 -2.31 14.77
CA ALA A 126 2.31 -1.01 15.43
C ALA A 126 3.70 -0.50 15.79
N ASP A 127 4.57 -1.38 16.31
CA ASP A 127 5.95 -1.04 16.65
C ASP A 127 6.77 -0.62 15.40
N ALA A 128 6.59 -1.34 14.29
CA ALA A 128 7.29 -1.05 13.04
C ALA A 128 6.88 0.29 12.42
N LEU A 129 5.59 0.67 12.49
CA LEU A 129 5.07 1.90 11.88
C LEU A 129 5.07 3.12 12.80
N GLY A 130 5.17 2.92 14.11
CA GLY A 130 5.16 3.99 15.11
C GLY A 130 3.89 4.86 15.02
N ALA A 131 4.05 6.18 14.97
CA ALA A 131 2.93 7.13 14.92
C ALA A 131 2.14 7.11 13.59
N GLN A 132 2.64 6.43 12.56
CA GLN A 132 1.99 6.34 11.25
C GLN A 132 1.09 5.09 11.19
N SER A 133 -0.15 5.21 11.65
CA SER A 133 -1.00 4.05 11.89
C SER A 133 -1.70 3.46 10.65
N THR A 134 -2.13 4.27 9.68
CA THR A 134 -2.90 3.74 8.55
C THR A 134 -2.02 3.14 7.47
N VAL A 135 -2.15 1.85 7.20
CA VAL A 135 -1.42 1.11 6.14
C VAL A 135 -2.08 1.30 4.78
N LEU A 136 -3.40 1.16 4.77
CA LEU A 136 -4.26 1.25 3.59
C LEU A 136 -5.57 1.89 3.99
N GLY A 137 -6.12 2.73 3.15
CA GLY A 137 -7.42 3.34 3.41
C GLY A 137 -8.16 3.65 2.13
N GLY A 138 -9.49 3.58 2.20
CA GLY A 138 -10.37 3.79 1.07
C GLY A 138 -11.83 3.98 1.46
N GLY A 139 -12.69 3.85 0.47
CA GLY A 139 -14.12 3.94 0.66
C GLY A 139 -14.88 3.99 -0.66
N ARG A 140 -16.19 4.10 -0.55
CA ARG A 140 -17.11 4.23 -1.66
C ARG A 140 -17.39 5.71 -1.94
N TYR A 141 -17.48 6.10 -3.20
CA TYR A 141 -17.61 7.49 -3.61
C TYR A 141 -18.50 7.67 -4.86
N ASP A 142 -19.72 7.15 -4.81
CA ASP A 142 -20.67 7.09 -5.92
C ASP A 142 -21.02 8.48 -6.50
N GLY A 143 -21.03 9.52 -5.68
CA GLY A 143 -21.37 10.87 -6.13
C GLY A 143 -20.23 11.66 -6.80
N LEU A 144 -19.01 11.09 -6.90
CA LEU A 144 -17.86 11.84 -7.41
C LEU A 144 -18.02 12.19 -8.90
N MET A 145 -18.40 11.22 -9.73
CA MET A 145 -18.58 11.47 -11.16
C MET A 145 -19.66 12.49 -11.46
N GLU A 146 -20.78 12.46 -10.74
CA GLU A 146 -21.85 13.44 -10.87
C GLU A 146 -21.39 14.85 -10.48
N SER A 147 -20.60 14.98 -9.41
CA SER A 147 -20.05 16.26 -8.98
C SER A 147 -19.10 16.90 -10.00
N LEU A 148 -18.54 16.08 -10.89
CA LEU A 148 -17.67 16.49 -12.01
C LEU A 148 -18.42 16.64 -13.33
N GLY A 149 -19.77 16.56 -13.33
CA GLY A 149 -20.61 16.69 -14.52
C GLY A 149 -20.74 15.40 -15.34
N GLY A 150 -20.33 14.27 -14.80
CA GLY A 150 -20.49 12.95 -15.43
C GLY A 150 -21.78 12.23 -15.02
N PRO A 151 -22.04 11.03 -15.53
CA PRO A 151 -23.19 10.22 -15.15
C PRO A 151 -23.04 9.65 -13.73
N ALA A 152 -24.16 9.31 -13.08
CA ALA A 152 -24.18 8.58 -11.82
C ALA A 152 -23.40 7.26 -11.96
N THR A 153 -22.31 7.13 -11.23
CA THR A 153 -21.38 6.00 -11.37
C THR A 153 -20.96 5.48 -10.00
N PRO A 154 -21.40 4.28 -9.60
CA PRO A 154 -20.90 3.65 -8.38
C PRO A 154 -19.40 3.43 -8.46
N ALA A 155 -18.68 3.86 -7.43
CA ALA A 155 -17.24 3.74 -7.39
C ALA A 155 -16.73 3.42 -5.99
N VAL A 156 -15.73 2.55 -5.92
CA VAL A 156 -14.97 2.24 -4.72
C VAL A 156 -13.50 2.24 -5.05
N GLY A 157 -12.68 2.73 -4.14
CA GLY A 157 -11.24 2.72 -4.33
C GLY A 157 -10.49 2.83 -3.01
N TRP A 158 -9.19 2.60 -3.10
CA TRP A 158 -8.30 2.63 -1.95
C TRP A 158 -6.89 3.04 -2.37
N ALA A 159 -6.12 3.47 -1.39
CA ALA A 159 -4.70 3.70 -1.54
C ALA A 159 -3.94 3.07 -0.37
N ALA A 160 -2.74 2.55 -0.65
CA ALA A 160 -1.84 2.00 0.37
C ALA A 160 -0.49 2.71 0.32
N GLY A 161 0.13 2.89 1.48
CA GLY A 161 1.49 3.38 1.58
C GLY A 161 2.46 2.24 1.25
N ILE A 162 3.15 2.32 0.09
CA ILE A 162 4.10 1.27 -0.34
C ILE A 162 5.22 1.13 0.68
N GLU A 163 5.73 2.23 1.22
CA GLU A 163 6.77 2.23 2.24
C GLU A 163 6.30 1.56 3.53
N ARG A 164 5.05 1.82 3.94
CA ARG A 164 4.45 1.18 5.13
C ARG A 164 4.27 -0.30 4.93
N LEU A 165 3.79 -0.71 3.75
CA LEU A 165 3.70 -2.13 3.39
C LEU A 165 5.07 -2.79 3.40
N ALA A 166 6.10 -2.15 2.84
CA ALA A 166 7.46 -2.66 2.84
C ALA A 166 8.03 -2.82 4.26
N MET A 167 7.77 -1.86 5.16
CA MET A 167 8.16 -1.96 6.57
C MET A 167 7.50 -3.16 7.26
N LEU A 168 6.22 -3.42 6.98
CA LEU A 168 5.48 -4.54 7.57
C LEU A 168 5.85 -5.90 6.98
N VAL A 169 6.21 -5.94 5.70
CA VAL A 169 6.71 -7.16 5.04
C VAL A 169 8.12 -7.52 5.54
N GLY A 170 8.87 -6.50 5.98
CA GLY A 170 10.24 -6.66 6.44
C GLY A 170 11.22 -6.99 5.32
N GLU A 171 12.46 -7.25 5.72
CA GLU A 171 13.47 -7.70 4.78
C GLU A 171 13.14 -9.13 4.33
N ARG A 172 13.02 -9.28 3.02
CA ARG A 172 12.97 -10.59 2.37
C ARG A 172 14.32 -10.82 1.74
N ASP A 173 14.80 -12.07 1.81
CA ASP A 173 15.92 -12.46 0.97
C ASP A 173 15.54 -12.14 -0.48
N ALA A 174 16.26 -11.22 -1.10
CA ALA A 174 16.07 -10.96 -2.52
C ALA A 174 16.33 -12.28 -3.28
N ASP A 175 15.43 -12.63 -4.19
CA ASP A 175 15.66 -13.77 -5.07
C ASP A 175 17.00 -13.55 -5.78
N LYS A 176 17.95 -14.46 -5.50
CA LYS A 176 19.27 -14.39 -6.12
C LYS A 176 19.11 -14.61 -7.61
N PRO A 177 19.65 -13.73 -8.46
CA PRO A 177 19.58 -13.97 -9.89
C PRO A 177 20.34 -15.26 -10.25
N ASP A 178 19.86 -15.97 -11.25
CA ASP A 178 20.57 -17.14 -11.78
C ASP A 178 21.98 -16.74 -12.20
N ILE A 179 22.10 -15.62 -12.91
CA ILE A 179 23.37 -15.16 -13.49
C ILE A 179 23.56 -13.67 -13.25
N VAL A 180 24.76 -13.26 -12.85
CA VAL A 180 25.21 -11.86 -12.93
C VAL A 180 26.23 -11.75 -14.04
N VAL A 181 25.93 -10.89 -15.03
CA VAL A 181 26.86 -10.52 -16.07
C VAL A 181 27.66 -9.31 -15.62
N VAL A 182 28.96 -9.42 -15.57
CA VAL A 182 29.89 -8.35 -15.20
C VAL A 182 30.80 -8.06 -16.39
N VAL A 183 30.87 -6.83 -16.84
CA VAL A 183 31.86 -6.41 -17.84
C VAL A 183 33.04 -5.75 -17.17
N GLU A 184 34.24 -6.19 -17.50
CA GLU A 184 35.47 -5.65 -16.92
C GLU A 184 35.90 -4.35 -17.60
N ASP A 185 35.63 -4.23 -18.90
CA ASP A 185 35.99 -3.09 -19.74
C ASP A 185 34.72 -2.43 -20.29
N ASP A 186 34.74 -1.10 -20.45
CA ASP A 186 33.55 -0.33 -20.87
C ASP A 186 33.16 -0.66 -22.34
N GLU A 187 34.12 -1.03 -23.17
CA GLU A 187 33.93 -1.47 -24.55
C GLU A 187 33.05 -2.74 -24.64
N MET A 188 33.06 -3.55 -23.59
CA MET A 188 32.26 -4.78 -23.51
C MET A 188 30.81 -4.56 -23.08
N THR A 189 30.41 -3.31 -22.78
CA THR A 189 29.06 -3.01 -22.28
C THR A 189 27.97 -3.49 -23.24
N GLY A 190 28.12 -3.27 -24.55
CA GLY A 190 27.16 -3.75 -25.55
C GLY A 190 27.06 -5.27 -25.61
N ALA A 191 28.21 -5.97 -25.55
CA ALA A 191 28.25 -7.42 -25.52
C ALA A 191 27.62 -7.98 -24.23
N GLY A 192 27.89 -7.35 -23.09
CA GLY A 192 27.28 -7.71 -21.81
C GLY A 192 25.76 -7.55 -21.80
N GLN A 193 25.25 -6.46 -22.36
CA GLN A 193 23.80 -6.24 -22.51
C GLN A 193 23.15 -7.29 -23.42
N ALA A 194 23.82 -7.65 -24.52
CA ALA A 194 23.35 -8.70 -25.41
C ALA A 194 23.31 -10.06 -24.69
N ALA A 195 24.32 -10.39 -23.90
CA ALA A 195 24.35 -11.60 -23.09
C ALA A 195 23.20 -11.64 -22.07
N VAL A 196 22.95 -10.55 -21.31
CA VAL A 196 21.80 -10.45 -20.39
C VAL A 196 20.48 -10.66 -21.12
N SER A 197 20.32 -10.05 -22.30
CA SER A 197 19.10 -10.22 -23.11
C SER A 197 18.90 -11.68 -23.53
N ALA A 198 19.97 -12.35 -23.97
CA ALA A 198 19.92 -13.76 -24.36
C ALA A 198 19.56 -14.66 -23.17
N ILE A 199 20.18 -14.44 -22.02
CA ILE A 199 19.91 -15.18 -20.78
C ILE A 199 18.44 -15.04 -20.35
N ARG A 200 17.92 -13.81 -20.36
CA ARG A 200 16.51 -13.55 -19.98
C ARG A 200 15.52 -14.16 -20.97
N LYS A 201 15.83 -14.16 -22.26
CA LYS A 201 15.00 -14.82 -23.30
C LYS A 201 14.98 -16.34 -23.14
N ALA A 202 16.02 -16.92 -22.58
CA ALA A 202 16.08 -18.34 -22.23
C ALA A 202 15.33 -18.68 -20.91
N GLY A 203 14.62 -17.69 -20.30
CA GLY A 203 13.84 -17.91 -19.07
C GLY A 203 14.64 -17.91 -17.79
N LEU A 204 15.88 -17.44 -17.80
CA LEU A 204 16.73 -17.29 -16.63
C LEU A 204 16.74 -15.84 -16.12
N SER A 205 16.87 -15.67 -14.81
CA SER A 205 17.05 -14.35 -14.23
C SER A 205 18.50 -13.87 -14.36
N ALA A 206 18.69 -12.60 -14.76
CA ALA A 206 20.02 -12.03 -14.92
C ALA A 206 20.10 -10.59 -14.48
N ASP A 207 21.20 -10.23 -13.80
CA ASP A 207 21.59 -8.87 -13.49
C ASP A 207 22.81 -8.44 -14.28
N PHE A 208 23.00 -7.12 -14.41
CA PHE A 208 24.07 -6.52 -15.18
C PHE A 208 24.89 -5.51 -14.38
N ILE A 209 26.20 -5.66 -14.35
CA ILE A 209 27.12 -4.75 -13.68
C ILE A 209 28.16 -4.22 -14.65
N ALA A 210 28.06 -2.91 -14.96
CA ALA A 210 28.97 -2.20 -15.85
C ALA A 210 29.57 -0.93 -15.21
N SER A 211 29.20 -0.57 -13.97
CA SER A 211 29.60 0.70 -13.36
C SER A 211 30.67 0.55 -12.29
N GLY A 212 31.71 1.37 -12.37
CA GLY A 212 32.86 1.36 -11.44
C GLY A 212 34.12 0.75 -12.06
N GLY A 213 35.25 0.74 -11.36
CA GLY A 213 36.47 0.08 -11.85
C GLY A 213 36.38 -1.44 -11.75
N LYS A 214 37.17 -2.20 -12.53
CA LYS A 214 37.13 -3.68 -12.66
C LYS A 214 36.94 -4.41 -11.34
N LYS A 215 37.81 -4.15 -10.35
CA LYS A 215 37.70 -4.80 -9.04
C LYS A 215 36.38 -4.54 -8.34
N LYS A 216 35.90 -3.28 -8.35
CA LYS A 216 34.61 -2.90 -7.74
C LYS A 216 33.41 -3.55 -8.44
N ARG A 217 33.47 -3.72 -9.77
CA ARG A 217 32.42 -4.42 -10.53
C ARG A 217 32.34 -5.88 -10.10
N PHE A 218 33.47 -6.55 -10.01
CA PHE A 218 33.50 -7.95 -9.57
C PHE A 218 33.07 -8.12 -8.11
N ASP A 219 33.54 -7.26 -7.22
CA ASP A 219 33.12 -7.27 -5.80
C ASP A 219 31.61 -7.06 -5.65
N LYS A 220 31.01 -6.18 -6.47
CA LYS A 220 29.55 -6.02 -6.53
C LYS A 220 28.84 -7.29 -7.01
N ALA A 221 29.35 -7.96 -8.05
CA ALA A 221 28.78 -9.19 -8.56
C ALA A 221 28.80 -10.32 -7.50
N VAL A 222 29.89 -10.44 -6.76
CA VAL A 222 29.99 -11.39 -5.64
C VAL A 222 28.99 -11.06 -4.54
N LYS A 223 28.80 -9.77 -4.25
CA LYS A 223 27.85 -9.32 -3.19
C LYS A 223 26.38 -9.58 -3.56
N VAL A 224 26.02 -9.53 -4.85
CA VAL A 224 24.67 -9.90 -5.32
C VAL A 224 24.34 -11.35 -4.97
N GLY A 225 25.34 -12.24 -4.95
CA GLY A 225 25.18 -13.62 -4.52
C GLY A 225 24.44 -14.51 -5.53
N SER A 226 24.55 -14.20 -6.84
CA SER A 226 23.99 -15.03 -7.92
C SER A 226 24.51 -16.45 -7.93
N HIS A 227 23.80 -17.34 -8.64
CA HIS A 227 24.28 -18.73 -8.81
C HIS A 227 25.52 -18.80 -9.72
N VAL A 228 25.61 -17.92 -10.71
CA VAL A 228 26.76 -17.83 -11.63
C VAL A 228 27.14 -16.36 -11.85
N ILE A 229 28.43 -16.08 -11.89
CA ILE A 229 28.98 -14.82 -12.37
C ILE A 229 29.62 -15.08 -13.72
N LEU A 230 29.12 -14.40 -14.76
CA LEU A 230 29.71 -14.34 -16.08
C LEU A 230 30.52 -13.05 -16.19
N ALA A 231 31.84 -13.12 -16.08
CA ALA A 231 32.72 -11.99 -16.28
C ALA A 231 33.18 -11.93 -17.75
N MET A 232 33.04 -10.76 -18.37
CA MET A 232 33.38 -10.51 -19.78
C MET A 232 34.45 -9.45 -19.88
N SER A 233 35.56 -9.76 -20.54
CA SER A 233 36.64 -8.85 -20.89
C SER A 233 36.95 -8.97 -22.39
N ASP A 234 37.85 -8.14 -22.90
CA ASP A 234 38.25 -8.21 -24.30
C ASP A 234 38.86 -9.59 -24.64
N GLY A 235 38.12 -10.33 -25.49
CA GLY A 235 38.51 -11.66 -25.96
C GLY A 235 38.31 -12.81 -24.97
N GLU A 236 37.86 -12.55 -23.72
CA GLU A 236 37.69 -13.61 -22.72
C GLU A 236 36.34 -13.54 -22.00
N ARG A 237 35.78 -14.72 -21.74
CA ARG A 237 34.64 -14.93 -20.84
C ARG A 237 35.07 -15.85 -19.72
N ARG A 238 34.71 -15.54 -18.49
CA ARG A 238 35.04 -16.34 -17.32
C ARG A 238 33.77 -16.60 -16.50
N LEU A 239 33.52 -17.88 -16.24
CA LEU A 239 32.37 -18.28 -15.41
C LEU A 239 32.87 -18.63 -14.00
N ARG A 240 32.19 -18.05 -13.01
CA ARG A 240 32.37 -18.44 -11.61
C ARG A 240 31.05 -18.96 -11.07
N TYR A 241 31.02 -20.25 -10.75
CA TYR A 241 29.83 -20.87 -10.17
C TYR A 241 29.87 -20.72 -8.65
N GLN A 242 28.72 -20.31 -8.09
CA GLN A 242 28.48 -20.14 -6.66
C GLN A 242 27.43 -21.14 -6.15
N THR A 243 27.00 -22.07 -7.00
CA THR A 243 26.04 -23.14 -6.73
C THR A 243 26.59 -24.47 -7.17
N GLU A 244 26.04 -25.56 -6.64
CA GLU A 244 26.44 -26.93 -6.93
C GLU A 244 25.22 -27.81 -7.32
N GLY A 245 25.48 -29.04 -7.77
CA GLY A 245 24.46 -30.04 -8.09
C GLY A 245 23.60 -29.67 -9.28
N ALA A 246 22.34 -30.12 -9.29
CA ALA A 246 21.40 -29.98 -10.42
C ALA A 246 21.17 -28.53 -10.89
N SER A 247 21.21 -27.57 -9.97
CA SER A 247 21.10 -26.15 -10.31
C SER A 247 22.27 -25.65 -11.15
N ARG A 248 23.50 -26.06 -10.78
CA ARG A 248 24.70 -25.78 -11.55
C ARG A 248 24.64 -26.41 -12.95
N ASP A 249 24.26 -27.69 -13.02
CA ASP A 249 24.23 -28.44 -14.29
C ASP A 249 23.21 -27.80 -15.27
N ARG A 250 22.03 -27.36 -14.79
CA ARG A 250 21.04 -26.63 -15.57
C ARG A 250 21.62 -25.33 -16.14
N LEU A 251 22.31 -24.55 -15.32
CA LEU A 251 22.87 -23.25 -15.73
C LEU A 251 24.05 -23.43 -16.69
N VAL A 252 24.87 -24.43 -16.50
CA VAL A 252 25.97 -24.82 -17.44
C VAL A 252 25.39 -25.16 -18.80
N ALA A 253 24.35 -26.00 -18.85
CA ALA A 253 23.71 -26.40 -20.10
C ALA A 253 23.14 -25.18 -20.84
N ALA A 254 22.39 -24.32 -20.13
CA ALA A 254 21.78 -23.12 -20.69
C ALA A 254 22.84 -22.13 -21.23
N LEU A 255 23.90 -21.87 -20.48
CA LEU A 255 24.98 -20.98 -20.92
C LEU A 255 25.70 -21.52 -22.17
N LYS A 256 25.90 -22.83 -22.24
CA LYS A 256 26.49 -23.49 -23.41
C LYS A 256 25.61 -23.40 -24.64
N GLU A 257 24.29 -23.59 -24.51
CA GLU A 257 23.33 -23.40 -25.59
C GLU A 257 23.30 -21.96 -26.12
N LEU A 258 23.55 -20.98 -25.25
CA LEU A 258 23.65 -19.57 -25.57
C LEU A 258 25.03 -19.16 -26.12
N GLY A 259 26.01 -20.08 -26.15
CA GLY A 259 27.39 -19.77 -26.53
C GLY A 259 28.08 -18.79 -25.59
N LEU A 260 27.73 -18.85 -24.30
CA LEU A 260 28.24 -17.98 -23.24
C LEU A 260 29.14 -18.71 -22.22
N ASP A 261 29.49 -19.94 -22.52
CA ASP A 261 30.38 -20.79 -21.72
C ASP A 261 31.88 -20.49 -21.92
#